data_b9395233cacc9dca2b32c2521931f7af
#
_entry.id   b9395233cacc9dca2b32c2521931f7af
#
_cell.length_a   1.000
_cell.length_b   1.000
_cell.length_c   1.000
_cell.angle_alpha   90.00
_cell.angle_beta   90.00
_cell.angle_gamma   90.00
#
_symmetry.space_group_name_H-M   'P 1'
#
loop_
_entity.id
_entity.type
_entity.pdbx_description
1 polymer ?
#
loop_
_entity_poly.entity_id
_entity_poly.type
_entity_poly.pdbx_seq_one_letter_code
_entity_poly.pdbx_strand_id
1 'polypeptide(L)'
;MPPIFEQKLAPPFIPSDNPLTAEGVALGKKLFFDPILSGTRTQACAHCHRPQDGFSHAFQFSEGANGDLGTRNSMPLFNNAWNYNELFTWDGKEFRLENQAFEPVTNSIEMNGNWTTIEQLLNTHDDYPELFRKVFGNQRIDSTMVVKAIAQFQRILISGNSKFDRYLLGETTLTPQELNGFNVFMAENKGDCFHCHGSDNNPLWTDNDFHNNGLDATFTDLGLGGVTGDPNDNGKFKTPTLRNLVFTSPYMHDGRFATLEEVIDFYSEGLQNSPTIDPLMKNVKQGGAQLSTSDKADLKAFLLTLTDFDFIRNPDFNK
;
A
#
# COMPACT_ATOMS: atom_id res chain seq x y z
N MET A 1 -13.88 5.96 -13.04
CA MET A 1 -13.56 6.26 -11.60
C MET A 1 -14.66 5.65 -10.74
N PRO A 2 -14.37 5.09 -9.54
CA PRO A 2 -15.42 4.62 -8.65
C PRO A 2 -16.33 5.79 -8.21
N PRO A 3 -17.67 5.62 -8.20
CA PRO A 3 -18.61 6.71 -7.84
C PRO A 3 -18.35 7.31 -6.45
N ILE A 4 -17.95 6.50 -5.47
CA ILE A 4 -17.63 6.98 -4.12
C ILE A 4 -16.42 7.93 -4.12
N PHE A 5 -15.42 7.72 -4.98
CA PHE A 5 -14.25 8.58 -5.09
C PHE A 5 -14.61 9.90 -5.78
N GLU A 6 -15.47 9.86 -6.81
CA GLU A 6 -15.97 11.09 -7.46
C GLU A 6 -16.75 11.99 -6.49
N GLN A 7 -17.47 11.40 -5.54
CA GLN A 7 -18.26 12.15 -4.56
C GLN A 7 -17.46 12.67 -3.37
N LYS A 8 -16.42 11.95 -2.96
CA LYS A 8 -15.75 12.17 -1.66
C LYS A 8 -14.30 12.65 -1.77
N LEU A 9 -13.64 12.45 -2.90
CA LEU A 9 -12.21 12.75 -3.05
C LEU A 9 -11.98 13.85 -4.10
N ALA A 10 -10.90 14.60 -3.93
CA ALA A 10 -10.34 15.40 -5.02
C ALA A 10 -9.88 14.48 -6.18
N PRO A 11 -9.71 14.99 -7.40
CA PRO A 11 -9.20 14.19 -8.52
C PRO A 11 -7.86 13.51 -8.19
N PRO A 12 -7.57 12.32 -8.76
CA PRO A 12 -6.28 11.66 -8.54
C PRO A 12 -5.13 12.54 -9.03
N PHE A 13 -3.98 12.42 -8.37
CA PHE A 13 -2.79 13.13 -8.79
C PHE A 13 -2.14 12.43 -10.00
N ILE A 14 -2.16 13.13 -11.14
CA ILE A 14 -1.51 12.70 -12.39
C ILE A 14 -0.48 13.76 -12.75
N PRO A 15 0.84 13.45 -12.67
CA PRO A 15 1.87 14.42 -13.01
C PRO A 15 1.83 14.80 -14.50
N SER A 16 2.04 16.08 -14.80
CA SER A 16 2.01 16.58 -16.17
C SER A 16 3.13 16.00 -17.05
N ASP A 17 4.23 15.57 -16.44
CA ASP A 17 5.37 14.94 -17.10
C ASP A 17 5.23 13.41 -17.25
N ASN A 18 4.13 12.84 -16.76
CA ASN A 18 3.76 11.42 -16.91
C ASN A 18 2.24 11.25 -16.99
N PRO A 19 1.57 11.77 -18.02
CA PRO A 19 0.11 11.63 -18.19
C PRO A 19 -0.26 10.16 -18.42
N LEU A 20 -1.46 9.76 -17.96
CA LEU A 20 -1.98 8.42 -18.22
C LEU A 20 -2.36 8.26 -19.69
N THR A 21 -1.83 7.22 -20.31
CA THR A 21 -2.18 6.80 -21.67
C THR A 21 -2.47 5.29 -21.69
N ALA A 22 -3.31 4.83 -22.61
CA ALA A 22 -3.61 3.41 -22.73
C ALA A 22 -2.34 2.58 -23.05
N GLU A 23 -1.49 3.12 -23.91
CA GLU A 23 -0.20 2.52 -24.29
C GLU A 23 0.79 2.49 -23.12
N GLY A 24 0.85 3.58 -22.33
CA GLY A 24 1.72 3.67 -21.15
C GLY A 24 1.30 2.71 -20.04
N VAL A 25 -0.01 2.60 -19.79
CA VAL A 25 -0.57 1.61 -18.84
C VAL A 25 -0.28 0.18 -19.30
N ALA A 26 -0.47 -0.13 -20.59
CA ALA A 26 -0.20 -1.46 -21.14
C ALA A 26 1.29 -1.82 -21.06
N LEU A 27 2.18 -0.87 -21.36
CA LEU A 27 3.64 -1.03 -21.21
C LEU A 27 4.01 -1.23 -19.75
N GLY A 28 3.48 -0.41 -18.85
CA GLY A 28 3.73 -0.52 -17.40
C GLY A 28 3.27 -1.86 -16.84
N LYS A 29 2.08 -2.34 -17.24
CA LYS A 29 1.60 -3.67 -16.90
C LYS A 29 2.56 -4.75 -17.40
N LYS A 30 2.99 -4.71 -18.67
CA LYS A 30 3.96 -5.68 -19.22
C LYS A 30 5.23 -5.71 -18.38
N LEU A 31 5.82 -4.55 -18.08
CA LEU A 31 7.04 -4.42 -17.26
C LEU A 31 6.85 -4.92 -15.83
N PHE A 32 5.71 -4.67 -15.21
CA PHE A 32 5.38 -5.11 -13.85
C PHE A 32 5.37 -6.65 -13.71
N PHE A 33 4.97 -7.36 -14.77
CA PHE A 33 4.92 -8.83 -14.81
C PHE A 33 6.13 -9.47 -15.49
N ASP A 34 7.05 -8.69 -16.07
CA ASP A 34 8.20 -9.21 -16.78
C ASP A 34 9.43 -9.28 -15.86
N PRO A 35 10.10 -10.43 -15.75
CA PRO A 35 11.31 -10.56 -14.94
C PRO A 35 12.55 -9.89 -15.55
N ILE A 36 12.45 -9.24 -16.70
CA ILE A 36 13.56 -8.57 -17.40
C ILE A 36 14.28 -7.52 -16.55
N LEU A 37 13.59 -6.95 -15.55
CA LEU A 37 14.12 -5.92 -14.66
C LEU A 37 14.99 -6.47 -13.53
N SER A 38 14.96 -7.78 -13.24
CA SER A 38 15.79 -8.37 -12.18
C SER A 38 17.16 -8.82 -12.69
N GLY A 39 18.15 -8.79 -11.81
CA GLY A 39 19.52 -9.23 -12.13
C GLY A 39 19.59 -10.69 -12.56
N THR A 40 18.75 -11.55 -11.98
CA THR A 40 18.64 -12.99 -12.31
C THR A 40 17.67 -13.24 -13.47
N ARG A 41 16.83 -12.28 -13.85
CA ARG A 41 15.73 -12.43 -14.83
C ARG A 41 14.72 -13.51 -14.46
N THR A 42 14.52 -13.74 -13.18
CA THR A 42 13.57 -14.72 -12.65
C THR A 42 12.47 -14.07 -11.82
N GLN A 43 12.64 -12.81 -11.41
CA GLN A 43 11.75 -12.10 -10.52
C GLN A 43 11.20 -10.83 -11.16
N ALA A 44 9.91 -10.60 -11.00
CA ALA A 44 9.20 -9.40 -11.43
C ALA A 44 8.54 -8.71 -10.23
N CYS A 45 8.05 -7.49 -10.38
CA CYS A 45 7.30 -6.78 -9.33
C CYS A 45 6.13 -7.63 -8.81
N ALA A 46 5.45 -8.34 -9.72
CA ALA A 46 4.32 -9.23 -9.39
C ALA A 46 4.69 -10.44 -8.51
N HIS A 47 5.96 -10.72 -8.22
CA HIS A 47 6.35 -11.79 -7.28
C HIS A 47 6.12 -11.35 -5.83
N CYS A 48 6.39 -10.07 -5.53
CA CYS A 48 6.22 -9.47 -4.21
C CYS A 48 4.91 -8.67 -4.08
N HIS A 49 4.29 -8.28 -5.21
CA HIS A 49 3.03 -7.54 -5.26
C HIS A 49 2.01 -8.30 -6.10
N ARG A 50 1.46 -9.36 -5.51
CA ARG A 50 0.64 -10.34 -6.21
C ARG A 50 -0.81 -9.87 -6.32
N PRO A 51 -1.43 -9.87 -7.52
CA PRO A 51 -2.81 -9.41 -7.70
C PRO A 51 -3.82 -10.08 -6.76
N GLN A 52 -3.71 -11.41 -6.59
CA GLN A 52 -4.59 -12.17 -5.70
C GLN A 52 -4.45 -11.83 -4.21
N ASP A 53 -3.33 -11.23 -3.81
CA ASP A 53 -3.05 -10.78 -2.46
C ASP A 53 -3.24 -9.25 -2.33
N GLY A 54 -4.06 -8.64 -3.19
CA GLY A 54 -4.30 -7.19 -3.21
C GLY A 54 -3.06 -6.39 -3.62
N PHE A 55 -2.21 -6.92 -4.49
CA PHE A 55 -0.91 -6.33 -4.84
C PHE A 55 0.02 -6.16 -3.63
N SER A 56 -0.11 -7.02 -2.64
CA SER A 56 0.77 -7.22 -1.49
C SER A 56 1.39 -8.62 -1.57
N HIS A 57 1.91 -9.15 -0.47
CA HIS A 57 2.47 -10.49 -0.39
C HIS A 57 1.99 -11.23 0.87
N ALA A 58 1.55 -12.47 0.69
CA ALA A 58 0.99 -13.29 1.77
C ALA A 58 2.03 -13.83 2.79
N PHE A 59 3.32 -13.54 2.59
CA PHE A 59 4.38 -13.90 3.52
C PHE A 59 4.89 -12.67 4.28
N GLN A 60 5.39 -12.88 5.49
CA GLN A 60 5.93 -11.83 6.35
C GLN A 60 6.95 -10.96 5.61
N PHE A 61 7.91 -11.62 4.96
CA PHE A 61 8.93 -10.98 4.12
C PHE A 61 8.96 -11.62 2.74
N SER A 62 9.17 -10.79 1.73
CA SER A 62 9.37 -11.27 0.37
C SER A 62 10.80 -11.73 0.17
N GLU A 63 10.95 -12.82 -0.59
CA GLU A 63 12.24 -13.32 -1.03
C GLU A 63 12.68 -12.59 -2.29
N GLY A 64 13.89 -12.07 -2.29
CA GLY A 64 14.49 -11.36 -3.41
C GLY A 64 15.13 -12.30 -4.45
N ALA A 65 15.67 -11.71 -5.51
CA ALA A 65 16.21 -12.42 -6.66
C ALA A 65 17.39 -13.37 -6.33
N ASN A 66 18.09 -13.13 -5.22
CA ASN A 66 19.21 -13.96 -4.75
C ASN A 66 18.83 -14.92 -3.61
N GLY A 67 17.55 -14.95 -3.20
CA GLY A 67 17.07 -15.77 -2.07
C GLY A 67 17.17 -15.06 -0.71
N ASP A 68 17.60 -13.80 -0.65
CA ASP A 68 17.62 -13.01 0.57
C ASP A 68 16.20 -12.58 0.92
N LEU A 69 15.88 -12.52 2.22
CA LEU A 69 14.59 -12.03 2.69
C LEU A 69 14.64 -10.52 2.96
N GLY A 70 13.59 -9.81 2.58
CA GLY A 70 13.37 -8.43 2.98
C GLY A 70 13.20 -8.29 4.50
N THR A 71 13.14 -7.06 4.99
CA THR A 71 12.98 -6.74 6.42
C THR A 71 11.62 -6.13 6.74
N ARG A 72 10.86 -5.77 5.71
CA ARG A 72 9.51 -5.21 5.83
C ARG A 72 8.52 -5.96 4.95
N ASN A 73 7.27 -5.96 5.36
CA ASN A 73 6.19 -6.55 4.57
C ASN A 73 5.92 -5.71 3.30
N SER A 74 5.56 -6.38 2.20
CA SER A 74 5.25 -5.71 0.93
C SER A 74 3.92 -4.99 1.01
N MET A 75 3.94 -3.66 0.84
CA MET A 75 2.74 -2.81 0.88
C MET A 75 1.81 -3.10 -0.32
N PRO A 76 0.48 -2.99 -0.14
CA PRO A 76 -0.45 -3.02 -1.25
C PRO A 76 -0.26 -1.80 -2.16
N LEU A 77 -0.40 -2.00 -3.49
CA LEU A 77 -0.11 -0.94 -4.48
C LEU A 77 -1.36 -0.24 -5.04
N PHE A 78 -2.55 -0.48 -4.53
CA PHE A 78 -3.76 0.17 -5.04
C PHE A 78 -4.03 1.54 -4.42
N ASN A 79 -4.79 2.38 -5.12
CA ASN A 79 -5.18 3.74 -4.77
C ASN A 79 -4.01 4.74 -4.62
N ASN A 80 -2.82 4.40 -5.08
CA ASN A 80 -1.63 5.25 -5.01
C ASN A 80 -1.81 6.61 -5.71
N ALA A 81 -2.73 6.73 -6.66
CA ALA A 81 -3.05 7.98 -7.34
C ALA A 81 -3.63 9.07 -6.42
N TRP A 82 -4.09 8.70 -5.20
CA TRP A 82 -4.61 9.62 -4.19
C TRP A 82 -3.65 9.86 -3.01
N ASN A 83 -2.42 9.37 -3.09
CA ASN A 83 -1.39 9.73 -2.13
C ASN A 83 -0.82 11.13 -2.49
N TYR A 84 -1.50 12.19 -2.04
CA TYR A 84 -1.12 13.57 -2.37
C TYR A 84 0.17 14.02 -1.68
N ASN A 85 0.62 13.33 -0.63
CA ASN A 85 1.91 13.60 0.00
C ASN A 85 3.08 13.14 -0.86
N GLU A 86 2.82 12.30 -1.88
CA GLU A 86 3.80 11.71 -2.78
C GLU A 86 4.98 11.02 -2.07
N LEU A 87 4.81 10.64 -0.80
CA LEU A 87 5.79 9.85 -0.05
C LEU A 87 5.36 8.38 -0.07
N PHE A 88 6.24 7.52 -0.56
CA PHE A 88 6.00 6.10 -0.74
C PHE A 88 6.95 5.29 0.15
N THR A 89 6.72 3.98 0.25
CA THR A 89 7.33 3.04 1.19
C THR A 89 6.84 3.25 2.65
N TRP A 90 7.09 2.26 3.52
CA TRP A 90 6.71 2.31 4.92
C TRP A 90 7.33 3.48 5.69
N ASP A 91 8.51 3.94 5.27
CA ASP A 91 9.29 4.99 5.90
C ASP A 91 9.29 6.32 5.15
N GLY A 92 8.56 6.41 4.04
CA GLY A 92 8.48 7.63 3.24
C GLY A 92 9.76 7.97 2.46
N LYS A 93 10.69 7.02 2.32
CA LYS A 93 11.98 7.25 1.66
C LYS A 93 11.83 7.72 0.21
N GLU A 94 10.85 7.18 -0.51
CA GLU A 94 10.68 7.46 -1.93
C GLU A 94 9.66 8.57 -2.16
N PHE A 95 10.11 9.65 -2.78
CA PHE A 95 9.28 10.76 -3.20
C PHE A 95 8.87 10.58 -4.67
N ARG A 96 7.61 10.71 -4.96
CA ARG A 96 6.91 10.44 -6.23
C ARG A 96 6.86 8.95 -6.60
N LEU A 97 5.70 8.55 -7.12
CA LEU A 97 5.48 7.16 -7.57
C LEU A 97 6.43 6.76 -8.70
N GLU A 98 6.80 7.70 -9.58
CA GLU A 98 7.78 7.50 -10.65
C GLU A 98 9.17 7.12 -10.14
N ASN A 99 9.55 7.55 -8.94
CA ASN A 99 10.86 7.23 -8.38
C ASN A 99 10.86 5.93 -7.59
N GLN A 100 9.70 5.52 -7.10
CA GLN A 100 9.61 4.38 -6.18
C GLN A 100 10.21 3.09 -6.76
N ALA A 101 10.02 2.82 -8.07
CA ALA A 101 10.53 1.61 -8.70
C ALA A 101 12.05 1.61 -8.95
N PHE A 102 12.77 2.71 -8.77
CA PHE A 102 14.23 2.73 -8.91
C PHE A 102 14.92 1.89 -7.84
N GLU A 103 14.47 2.02 -6.60
CA GLU A 103 15.11 1.37 -5.46
C GLU A 103 14.94 -0.15 -5.50
N PRO A 104 13.72 -0.74 -5.57
CA PRO A 104 13.57 -2.20 -5.57
C PRO A 104 14.25 -2.89 -6.76
N VAL A 105 14.38 -2.22 -7.91
CA VAL A 105 15.08 -2.79 -9.07
C VAL A 105 16.57 -2.95 -8.79
N THR A 106 17.22 -2.01 -8.10
CA THR A 106 18.66 -2.04 -7.85
C THR A 106 19.05 -2.60 -6.48
N ASN A 107 18.08 -2.73 -5.57
CA ASN A 107 18.32 -3.28 -4.25
C ASN A 107 18.79 -4.74 -4.34
N SER A 108 19.95 -5.02 -3.77
CA SER A 108 20.56 -6.37 -3.80
C SER A 108 19.75 -7.43 -3.06
N ILE A 109 18.95 -7.02 -2.07
CA ILE A 109 18.04 -7.89 -1.31
C ILE A 109 16.74 -8.16 -2.08
N GLU A 110 16.36 -7.28 -3.04
CA GLU A 110 15.13 -7.40 -3.81
C GLU A 110 15.41 -7.91 -5.23
N MET A 111 15.39 -7.05 -6.25
CA MET A 111 15.55 -7.49 -7.65
C MET A 111 17.01 -7.57 -8.12
N ASN A 112 17.96 -6.98 -7.40
CA ASN A 112 19.40 -7.01 -7.69
C ASN A 112 19.74 -6.68 -9.15
N GLY A 113 18.99 -5.77 -9.78
CA GLY A 113 19.17 -5.36 -11.17
C GLY A 113 20.23 -4.27 -11.32
N ASN A 114 20.64 -4.03 -12.57
CA ASN A 114 21.52 -2.94 -12.94
C ASN A 114 20.92 -2.15 -14.11
N TRP A 115 20.64 -0.88 -13.92
CA TRP A 115 19.93 -0.07 -14.90
C TRP A 115 20.67 -0.01 -16.26
N THR A 116 21.99 0.11 -16.28
CA THR A 116 22.76 0.12 -17.54
C THR A 116 22.53 -1.17 -18.35
N THR A 117 22.54 -2.32 -17.66
CA THR A 117 22.29 -3.62 -18.29
C THR A 117 20.83 -3.76 -18.75
N ILE A 118 19.88 -3.33 -17.90
CA ILE A 118 18.44 -3.37 -18.21
C ILE A 118 18.12 -2.50 -19.43
N GLU A 119 18.65 -1.26 -19.48
CA GLU A 119 18.47 -0.38 -20.62
C GLU A 119 19.02 -0.98 -21.92
N GLN A 120 20.20 -1.61 -21.88
CA GLN A 120 20.76 -2.30 -23.04
C GLN A 120 19.85 -3.45 -23.50
N LEU A 121 19.34 -4.26 -22.58
CA LEU A 121 18.42 -5.35 -22.88
C LEU A 121 17.13 -4.85 -23.52
N LEU A 122 16.50 -3.84 -22.93
CA LEU A 122 15.25 -3.28 -23.44
C LEU A 122 15.43 -2.66 -24.85
N ASN A 123 16.55 -1.97 -25.08
CA ASN A 123 16.85 -1.35 -26.40
C ASN A 123 17.16 -2.39 -27.50
N THR A 124 17.57 -3.59 -27.15
CA THR A 124 17.90 -4.67 -28.10
C THR A 124 16.85 -5.79 -28.15
N HIS A 125 15.77 -5.65 -27.36
CA HIS A 125 14.68 -6.61 -27.32
C HIS A 125 13.80 -6.48 -28.57
N ASP A 126 13.17 -7.56 -29.00
CA ASP A 126 12.36 -7.57 -30.22
C ASP A 126 11.11 -6.68 -30.11
N ASP A 127 10.45 -6.64 -28.95
CA ASP A 127 9.17 -5.96 -28.73
C ASP A 127 9.29 -4.58 -28.07
N TYR A 128 10.17 -4.43 -27.07
CA TYR A 128 10.19 -3.24 -26.20
C TYR A 128 10.47 -1.93 -26.96
N PRO A 129 11.39 -1.85 -27.93
CA PRO A 129 11.64 -0.60 -28.66
C PRO A 129 10.38 0.00 -29.28
N GLU A 130 9.54 -0.83 -29.88
CA GLU A 130 8.29 -0.37 -30.49
C GLU A 130 7.25 0.03 -29.43
N LEU A 131 7.15 -0.69 -28.31
CA LEU A 131 6.23 -0.36 -27.22
C LEU A 131 6.62 0.99 -26.57
N PHE A 132 7.89 1.20 -26.27
CA PHE A 132 8.38 2.48 -25.73
C PHE A 132 8.22 3.62 -26.71
N ARG A 133 8.44 3.38 -28.02
CA ARG A 133 8.22 4.38 -29.08
C ARG A 133 6.79 4.91 -29.09
N LYS A 134 5.79 4.06 -28.88
CA LYS A 134 4.37 4.45 -28.83
C LYS A 134 4.06 5.38 -27.66
N VAL A 135 4.75 5.20 -26.53
CA VAL A 135 4.49 5.96 -25.29
C VAL A 135 5.35 7.23 -25.23
N PHE A 136 6.65 7.12 -25.54
CA PHE A 136 7.64 8.17 -25.31
C PHE A 136 8.27 8.75 -26.59
N GLY A 137 7.85 8.27 -27.76
CA GLY A 137 8.42 8.69 -29.04
C GLY A 137 9.75 7.99 -29.40
N ASN A 138 10.45 8.52 -30.41
CA ASN A 138 11.69 7.92 -30.94
C ASN A 138 12.91 8.28 -30.10
N GLN A 139 12.96 7.80 -28.87
CA GLN A 139 14.10 7.98 -27.97
C GLN A 139 14.71 6.63 -27.62
N ARG A 140 15.99 6.67 -27.23
CA ARG A 140 16.61 5.50 -26.61
C ARG A 140 15.94 5.24 -25.26
N ILE A 141 15.58 4.01 -24.99
CA ILE A 141 14.97 3.60 -23.73
C ILE A 141 15.96 3.81 -22.59
N ASP A 142 15.53 4.53 -21.56
CA ASP A 142 16.23 4.73 -20.31
C ASP A 142 15.38 4.30 -19.10
N SER A 143 16.01 4.26 -17.94
CA SER A 143 15.38 3.86 -16.68
C SER A 143 14.21 4.76 -16.29
N THR A 144 14.28 6.06 -16.60
CA THR A 144 13.18 7.01 -16.31
C THR A 144 11.90 6.65 -17.05
N MET A 145 12.01 6.25 -18.32
CA MET A 145 10.86 5.79 -19.10
C MET A 145 10.26 4.51 -18.53
N VAL A 146 11.10 3.58 -18.05
CA VAL A 146 10.68 2.33 -17.44
C VAL A 146 9.83 2.60 -16.19
N VAL A 147 10.35 3.38 -15.25
CA VAL A 147 9.64 3.66 -13.98
C VAL A 147 8.39 4.51 -14.21
N LYS A 148 8.39 5.44 -15.18
CA LYS A 148 7.18 6.18 -15.58
C LYS A 148 6.08 5.27 -16.11
N ALA A 149 6.41 4.29 -16.96
CA ALA A 149 5.41 3.32 -17.44
C ALA A 149 4.85 2.47 -16.29
N ILE A 150 5.71 1.97 -15.39
CA ILE A 150 5.27 1.21 -14.20
C ILE A 150 4.34 2.06 -13.32
N ALA A 151 4.66 3.34 -13.09
CA ALA A 151 3.81 4.25 -12.33
C ALA A 151 2.44 4.48 -12.99
N GLN A 152 2.35 4.55 -14.33
CA GLN A 152 1.06 4.62 -15.03
C GLN A 152 0.19 3.39 -14.75
N PHE A 153 0.76 2.19 -14.77
CA PHE A 153 0.03 0.98 -14.41
C PHE A 153 -0.41 0.98 -12.94
N GLN A 154 0.46 1.34 -12.00
CA GLN A 154 0.08 1.41 -10.58
C GLN A 154 -1.06 2.40 -10.33
N ARG A 155 -1.12 3.52 -11.05
CA ARG A 155 -2.19 4.53 -10.89
C ARG A 155 -3.57 4.06 -11.29
N ILE A 156 -3.67 3.03 -12.14
CA ILE A 156 -4.98 2.48 -12.51
C ILE A 156 -5.42 1.32 -11.61
N LEU A 157 -4.62 0.93 -10.64
CA LEU A 157 -5.01 -0.04 -9.62
C LEU A 157 -5.92 0.67 -8.60
N ILE A 158 -7.22 0.68 -8.87
CA ILE A 158 -8.20 1.44 -8.09
C ILE A 158 -9.19 0.48 -7.45
N SER A 159 -9.24 0.49 -6.11
CA SER A 159 -10.19 -0.25 -5.29
C SER A 159 -11.17 0.72 -4.63
N GLY A 160 -12.43 0.69 -5.05
CA GLY A 160 -13.47 1.64 -4.62
C GLY A 160 -14.90 1.12 -4.78
N ASN A 161 -15.11 -0.21 -4.75
CA ASN A 161 -16.43 -0.84 -4.85
C ASN A 161 -16.66 -1.90 -3.75
N SER A 162 -16.21 -1.62 -2.52
CA SER A 162 -16.46 -2.47 -1.36
C SER A 162 -17.93 -2.43 -0.93
N LYS A 163 -18.32 -3.34 -0.03
CA LYS A 163 -19.67 -3.30 0.56
C LYS A 163 -19.94 -1.96 1.26
N PHE A 164 -18.94 -1.42 1.98
CA PHE A 164 -19.09 -0.14 2.67
C PHE A 164 -19.21 1.03 1.70
N ASP A 165 -18.46 1.02 0.58
CA ASP A 165 -18.63 2.04 -0.47
C ASP A 165 -20.06 2.06 -1.01
N ARG A 166 -20.62 0.89 -1.32
CA ARG A 166 -22.01 0.76 -1.80
C ARG A 166 -23.04 1.16 -0.73
N TYR A 167 -22.72 0.94 0.55
CA TYR A 167 -23.56 1.44 1.65
C TYR A 167 -23.58 2.98 1.69
N LEU A 168 -22.42 3.63 1.55
CA LEU A 168 -22.32 5.10 1.50
C LEU A 168 -23.03 5.69 0.28
N LEU A 169 -23.12 4.95 -0.81
CA LEU A 169 -23.87 5.33 -2.03
C LEU A 169 -25.39 5.02 -1.92
N GLY A 170 -25.83 4.38 -0.84
CA GLY A 170 -27.23 3.99 -0.66
C GLY A 170 -27.66 2.76 -1.46
N GLU A 171 -26.71 1.99 -1.99
CA GLU A 171 -26.95 0.82 -2.86
C GLU A 171 -27.13 -0.49 -2.10
N THR A 172 -26.69 -0.53 -0.84
CA THR A 172 -26.81 -1.70 0.04
C THR A 172 -26.98 -1.28 1.49
N THR A 173 -27.23 -2.24 2.37
CA THR A 173 -27.34 -2.05 3.83
C THR A 173 -26.25 -2.80 4.56
N LEU A 174 -25.86 -2.28 5.72
CA LEU A 174 -25.01 -2.99 6.67
C LEU A 174 -25.89 -3.82 7.63
N THR A 175 -25.35 -4.93 8.10
CA THR A 175 -25.94 -5.64 9.24
C THR A 175 -25.79 -4.81 10.52
N PRO A 176 -26.60 -5.07 11.57
CA PRO A 176 -26.42 -4.39 12.86
C PRO A 176 -25.01 -4.53 13.42
N GLN A 177 -24.36 -5.66 13.23
CA GLN A 177 -23.01 -5.93 13.68
C GLN A 177 -21.98 -5.06 12.93
N GLU A 178 -22.06 -4.98 11.61
CA GLU A 178 -21.18 -4.15 10.78
C GLU A 178 -21.35 -2.66 11.11
N LEU A 179 -22.58 -2.21 11.34
CA LEU A 179 -22.85 -0.83 11.74
C LEU A 179 -22.32 -0.52 13.15
N ASN A 180 -22.47 -1.45 14.11
CA ASN A 180 -21.85 -1.31 15.43
C ASN A 180 -20.33 -1.25 15.30
N GLY A 181 -19.71 -2.06 14.44
CA GLY A 181 -18.28 -2.05 14.19
C GLY A 181 -17.79 -0.71 13.65
N PHE A 182 -18.55 -0.09 12.73
CA PHE A 182 -18.27 1.27 12.27
C PHE A 182 -18.37 2.28 13.41
N ASN A 183 -19.37 2.17 14.29
CA ASN A 183 -19.49 3.03 15.46
C ASN A 183 -18.31 2.84 16.44
N VAL A 184 -17.83 1.60 16.65
CA VAL A 184 -16.63 1.33 17.45
C VAL A 184 -15.40 1.98 16.82
N PHE A 185 -15.24 1.87 15.50
CA PHE A 185 -14.15 2.47 14.74
C PHE A 185 -14.09 3.99 14.89
N MET A 186 -15.26 4.66 14.86
CA MET A 186 -15.41 6.12 14.93
C MET A 186 -15.43 6.68 16.36
N ALA A 187 -15.64 5.85 17.38
CA ALA A 187 -15.84 6.34 18.73
C ALA A 187 -14.52 6.64 19.44
N GLU A 188 -14.30 7.90 19.84
CA GLU A 188 -13.10 8.36 20.56
C GLU A 188 -12.84 7.64 21.91
N ASN A 189 -13.88 7.13 22.51
CA ASN A 189 -13.81 6.37 23.78
C ASN A 189 -13.76 4.85 23.57
N LYS A 190 -13.59 4.38 22.32
CA LYS A 190 -13.46 2.98 21.92
C LYS A 190 -12.28 2.78 20.98
N GLY A 191 -12.54 2.45 19.69
CA GLY A 191 -11.49 2.17 18.73
C GLY A 191 -10.64 3.38 18.35
N ASP A 192 -11.29 4.52 18.16
CA ASP A 192 -10.64 5.80 17.80
C ASP A 192 -9.71 5.70 16.56
N CYS A 193 -10.06 4.83 15.62
CA CYS A 193 -9.20 4.49 14.48
C CYS A 193 -9.22 5.55 13.39
N PHE A 194 -10.27 6.38 13.36
CA PHE A 194 -10.56 7.30 12.26
C PHE A 194 -9.55 8.45 12.12
N HIS A 195 -8.83 8.79 13.18
CA HIS A 195 -7.85 9.88 13.14
C HIS A 195 -6.72 9.61 12.12
N CYS A 196 -6.26 8.36 12.03
CA CYS A 196 -5.20 7.96 11.10
C CYS A 196 -5.78 7.28 9.84
N HIS A 197 -6.83 6.47 10.02
CA HIS A 197 -7.40 5.68 8.91
C HIS A 197 -8.59 6.34 8.21
N GLY A 198 -8.93 7.60 8.58
CA GLY A 198 -10.04 8.32 7.95
C GLY A 198 -11.42 7.85 8.40
N SER A 199 -12.45 8.26 7.66
CA SER A 199 -13.85 8.06 8.01
C SER A 199 -14.68 7.77 6.75
N ASP A 200 -16.00 7.79 6.89
CA ASP A 200 -16.95 7.78 5.76
C ASP A 200 -16.77 8.94 4.76
N ASN A 201 -16.01 9.98 5.14
CA ASN A 201 -15.61 11.08 4.26
C ASN A 201 -14.25 10.90 3.60
N ASN A 202 -13.47 9.89 4.02
CA ASN A 202 -12.21 9.52 3.39
C ASN A 202 -12.22 8.02 3.00
N PRO A 203 -12.80 7.68 1.85
CA PRO A 203 -12.91 6.29 1.40
C PRO A 203 -11.58 5.64 1.01
N LEU A 204 -10.45 6.31 1.16
CA LEU A 204 -9.13 5.69 1.04
C LEU A 204 -8.77 4.84 2.27
N TRP A 205 -9.38 5.13 3.42
CA TRP A 205 -9.13 4.46 4.70
C TRP A 205 -7.66 4.54 5.12
N THR A 206 -7.04 5.68 4.88
CA THR A 206 -5.71 6.11 5.27
C THR A 206 -5.60 7.62 5.13
N ASP A 207 -4.82 8.27 5.97
CA ASP A 207 -4.40 9.67 5.80
C ASP A 207 -3.12 9.79 4.97
N ASN A 208 -2.44 8.66 4.69
CA ASN A 208 -1.13 8.60 4.05
C ASN A 208 -0.01 9.32 4.83
N ASP A 209 -0.20 9.61 6.10
CA ASP A 209 0.79 10.24 6.96
C ASP A 209 1.56 9.20 7.80
N PHE A 210 2.48 9.65 8.65
CA PHE A 210 3.41 8.79 9.39
C PHE A 210 3.16 8.89 10.89
N HIS A 211 2.84 7.75 11.51
CA HIS A 211 2.51 7.66 12.92
C HIS A 211 3.30 6.55 13.61
N ASN A 212 3.66 6.78 14.88
CA ASN A 212 4.10 5.72 15.75
C ASN A 212 2.88 5.17 16.50
N ASN A 213 2.42 4.02 16.10
CA ASN A 213 1.22 3.38 16.63
C ASN A 213 1.45 2.58 17.94
N GLY A 214 2.62 2.73 18.57
CA GLY A 214 2.92 2.02 19.79
C GLY A 214 3.23 0.53 19.63
N LEU A 215 3.71 0.12 18.45
CA LEU A 215 4.03 -1.29 18.17
C LEU A 215 5.23 -1.78 18.98
N ASP A 216 6.22 -0.93 19.17
CA ASP A 216 7.46 -1.24 19.87
C ASP A 216 7.82 -0.17 20.92
N ALA A 217 8.33 -0.58 22.08
CA ALA A 217 8.84 0.31 23.11
C ALA A 217 10.23 0.85 22.76
N THR A 218 11.01 0.08 21.99
CA THR A 218 12.35 0.42 21.48
C THR A 218 12.44 0.02 20.02
N PHE A 219 13.06 0.85 19.19
CA PHE A 219 13.03 0.70 17.73
C PHE A 219 14.28 -0.01 17.23
N THR A 220 14.11 -1.15 16.57
CA THR A 220 15.15 -1.78 15.73
C THR A 220 15.05 -1.23 14.30
N ASP A 221 13.84 -0.94 13.84
CA ASP A 221 13.57 -0.21 12.62
C ASP A 221 13.10 1.21 12.99
N LEU A 222 13.84 2.21 12.54
CA LEU A 222 13.56 3.61 12.86
C LEU A 222 12.42 4.21 12.04
N GLY A 223 11.93 3.50 10.99
CA GLY A 223 10.90 4.03 10.11
C GLY A 223 11.31 5.37 9.48
N LEU A 224 10.41 6.36 9.54
CA LEU A 224 10.64 7.71 9.02
C LEU A 224 11.89 8.36 9.65
N GLY A 225 12.19 8.09 10.93
CA GLY A 225 13.38 8.62 11.59
C GLY A 225 14.70 8.16 10.95
N GLY A 226 14.71 6.98 10.32
CA GLY A 226 15.85 6.51 9.54
C GLY A 226 16.07 7.29 8.23
N VAL A 227 15.03 7.94 7.71
CA VAL A 227 15.07 8.77 6.51
C VAL A 227 15.37 10.24 6.84
N THR A 228 14.68 10.81 7.81
CA THR A 228 14.81 12.22 8.19
C THR A 228 16.04 12.51 9.04
N GLY A 229 16.53 11.52 9.78
CA GLY A 229 17.56 11.71 10.79
C GLY A 229 17.07 12.46 12.05
N ASP A 230 15.76 12.76 12.15
CA ASP A 230 15.18 13.40 13.33
C ASP A 230 14.75 12.31 14.34
N PRO A 231 15.28 12.31 15.57
CA PRO A 231 14.87 11.36 16.61
C PRO A 231 13.37 11.41 16.96
N ASN A 232 12.69 12.53 16.70
CA ASN A 232 11.25 12.66 16.90
C ASN A 232 10.42 11.86 15.88
N ASP A 233 11.04 11.40 14.80
CA ASP A 233 10.40 10.58 13.77
C ASP A 233 10.68 9.08 13.93
N ASN A 234 11.48 8.69 14.94
CA ASN A 234 11.79 7.29 15.18
C ASN A 234 10.53 6.46 15.47
N GLY A 235 10.40 5.32 14.81
CA GLY A 235 9.27 4.38 14.96
C GLY A 235 7.98 4.84 14.28
N LYS A 236 8.01 5.94 13.51
CA LYS A 236 6.87 6.34 12.69
C LYS A 236 6.89 5.61 11.37
N PHE A 237 5.75 5.05 10.99
CA PHE A 237 5.51 4.38 9.73
C PHE A 237 4.27 4.94 9.05
N LYS A 238 4.25 4.84 7.72
CA LYS A 238 3.09 5.26 6.92
C LYS A 238 1.84 4.50 7.32
N THR A 239 0.75 5.22 7.54
CA THR A 239 -0.57 4.62 7.75
C THR A 239 -1.00 3.85 6.50
N PRO A 240 -1.15 2.51 6.57
CA PRO A 240 -1.64 1.74 5.43
C PRO A 240 -3.15 1.92 5.27
N THR A 241 -3.63 1.72 4.05
CA THR A 241 -5.08 1.64 3.82
C THR A 241 -5.69 0.41 4.52
N LEU A 242 -6.90 0.56 5.06
CA LEU A 242 -7.68 -0.57 5.58
C LEU A 242 -8.52 -1.29 4.51
N ARG A 243 -8.41 -0.89 3.25
CA ARG A 243 -9.08 -1.60 2.17
C ARG A 243 -8.45 -2.97 1.95
N ASN A 244 -9.30 -3.94 1.63
CA ASN A 244 -8.87 -5.28 1.21
C ASN A 244 -8.06 -6.07 2.24
N LEU A 245 -8.19 -5.78 3.54
CA LEU A 245 -7.44 -6.45 4.61
C LEU A 245 -7.56 -7.98 4.57
N VAL A 246 -8.65 -8.53 4.05
CA VAL A 246 -8.82 -10.00 3.86
C VAL A 246 -7.71 -10.61 3.01
N PHE A 247 -7.12 -9.84 2.11
CA PHE A 247 -6.13 -10.30 1.13
C PHE A 247 -4.70 -9.84 1.44
N THR A 248 -4.54 -8.82 2.30
CA THR A 248 -3.24 -8.17 2.53
C THR A 248 -2.57 -8.55 3.84
N SER A 249 -2.95 -9.71 4.43
CA SER A 249 -2.18 -10.28 5.54
C SER A 249 -0.81 -10.79 5.08
N PRO A 250 0.21 -10.83 5.96
CA PRO A 250 0.23 -10.40 7.36
C PRO A 250 0.34 -8.89 7.53
N TYR A 251 0.05 -8.39 8.74
CA TYR A 251 -0.13 -6.98 9.02
C TYR A 251 1.06 -6.35 9.76
N MET A 252 1.10 -5.02 9.78
CA MET A 252 2.16 -4.11 10.22
C MET A 252 3.32 -4.04 9.23
N HIS A 253 4.21 -3.06 9.45
CA HIS A 253 5.36 -2.84 8.55
C HIS A 253 6.31 -4.05 8.49
N ASP A 254 6.35 -4.85 9.53
CA ASP A 254 7.19 -6.04 9.64
C ASP A 254 6.39 -7.37 9.53
N GLY A 255 5.09 -7.30 9.23
CA GLY A 255 4.25 -8.48 9.01
C GLY A 255 4.10 -9.41 10.22
N ARG A 256 4.21 -8.88 11.46
CA ARG A 256 4.20 -9.72 12.68
C ARG A 256 2.86 -10.34 13.04
N PHE A 257 1.74 -9.78 12.58
CA PHE A 257 0.40 -10.28 12.87
C PHE A 257 -0.20 -10.98 11.66
N ALA A 258 -0.59 -12.24 11.83
CA ALA A 258 -1.15 -13.05 10.76
C ALA A 258 -2.65 -12.81 10.55
N THR A 259 -3.36 -12.36 11.60
CA THR A 259 -4.82 -12.22 11.61
C THR A 259 -5.28 -10.83 12.02
N LEU A 260 -6.48 -10.44 11.59
CA LEU A 260 -7.11 -9.19 12.04
C LEU A 260 -7.42 -9.18 13.53
N GLU A 261 -7.69 -10.33 14.09
CA GLU A 261 -7.90 -10.50 15.54
C GLU A 261 -6.65 -10.08 16.31
N GLU A 262 -5.47 -10.54 15.91
CA GLU A 262 -4.20 -10.14 16.53
C GLU A 262 -3.97 -8.63 16.43
N VAL A 263 -4.31 -7.99 15.30
CA VAL A 263 -4.22 -6.54 15.14
C VAL A 263 -5.19 -5.81 16.06
N ILE A 264 -6.45 -6.27 16.14
CA ILE A 264 -7.47 -5.67 17.01
C ILE A 264 -7.09 -5.87 18.50
N ASP A 265 -6.57 -7.03 18.86
CA ASP A 265 -6.09 -7.33 20.22
C ASP A 265 -4.89 -6.44 20.56
N PHE A 266 -3.95 -6.22 19.62
CA PHE A 266 -2.85 -5.30 19.80
C PHE A 266 -3.34 -3.87 20.10
N TYR A 267 -4.21 -3.29 19.31
CA TYR A 267 -4.74 -1.94 19.55
C TYR A 267 -5.62 -1.86 20.81
N SER A 268 -6.21 -2.98 21.23
CA SER A 268 -7.01 -3.07 22.46
C SER A 268 -6.15 -3.13 23.72
N GLU A 269 -5.06 -3.93 23.70
CA GLU A 269 -4.37 -4.33 24.96
C GLU A 269 -2.83 -4.38 24.80
N GLY A 270 -2.29 -4.24 23.58
CA GLY A 270 -0.88 -4.51 23.27
C GLY A 270 0.01 -3.29 23.10
N LEU A 271 -0.54 -2.05 23.21
CA LEU A 271 0.22 -0.83 22.93
C LEU A 271 1.43 -0.67 23.88
N GLN A 272 2.57 -0.37 23.26
CA GLN A 272 3.81 -0.09 23.98
C GLN A 272 4.05 1.44 24.05
N ASN A 273 4.43 1.93 25.22
CA ASN A 273 4.82 3.32 25.37
C ASN A 273 6.25 3.54 24.86
N SER A 274 6.45 4.58 24.07
CA SER A 274 7.75 4.98 23.54
C SER A 274 7.87 6.50 23.48
N PRO A 275 9.09 7.07 23.33
CA PRO A 275 9.28 8.51 23.34
C PRO A 275 8.56 9.27 22.21
N THR A 276 8.28 8.61 21.09
CA THR A 276 7.70 9.20 19.87
C THR A 276 6.30 8.69 19.58
N ILE A 277 5.67 7.99 20.55
CA ILE A 277 4.30 7.50 20.36
C ILE A 277 3.36 8.64 19.97
N ASP A 278 2.50 8.37 18.98
CA ASP A 278 1.58 9.40 18.50
C ASP A 278 0.63 9.85 19.64
N PRO A 279 0.45 11.16 19.85
CA PRO A 279 -0.46 11.68 20.88
C PRO A 279 -1.93 11.23 20.73
N LEU A 280 -2.33 10.82 19.53
CA LEU A 280 -3.66 10.28 19.25
C LEU A 280 -3.81 8.83 19.75
N MET A 281 -2.72 8.12 20.06
CA MET A 281 -2.78 6.78 20.67
C MET A 281 -3.19 6.91 22.14
N LYS A 282 -4.46 6.64 22.41
CA LYS A 282 -5.06 6.80 23.74
C LYS A 282 -4.82 5.57 24.63
N ASN A 283 -4.90 5.79 25.94
CA ASN A 283 -4.84 4.73 26.95
C ASN A 283 -3.58 3.83 26.90
N VAL A 284 -2.47 4.35 26.39
CA VAL A 284 -1.21 3.60 26.27
C VAL A 284 -0.76 2.98 27.59
N LYS A 285 -0.97 3.69 28.74
CA LYS A 285 -0.64 3.17 30.08
C LYS A 285 -1.49 1.93 30.48
N GLN A 286 -2.66 1.78 29.87
CA GLN A 286 -3.55 0.61 30.04
C GLN A 286 -3.34 -0.46 28.96
N GLY A 287 -2.41 -0.19 28.01
CA GLY A 287 -2.13 -1.06 26.88
C GLY A 287 -3.00 -0.81 25.65
N GLY A 288 -3.93 0.16 25.67
CA GLY A 288 -4.74 0.50 24.51
C GLY A 288 -6.23 0.74 24.80
N ALA A 289 -7.06 0.55 23.79
CA ALA A 289 -8.47 0.94 23.78
C ALA A 289 -9.37 0.14 24.75
N GLN A 290 -8.93 -1.00 25.27
CA GLN A 290 -9.67 -1.88 26.20
C GLN A 290 -11.04 -2.28 25.66
N LEU A 291 -11.10 -2.72 24.41
CA LEU A 291 -12.33 -3.11 23.73
C LEU A 291 -12.93 -4.37 24.35
N SER A 292 -14.25 -4.40 24.52
CA SER A 292 -14.96 -5.62 24.90
C SER A 292 -14.88 -6.68 23.79
N THR A 293 -15.12 -7.94 24.14
CA THR A 293 -15.19 -9.03 23.14
C THR A 293 -16.21 -8.74 22.03
N SER A 294 -17.33 -8.11 22.38
CA SER A 294 -18.34 -7.71 21.40
C SER A 294 -17.81 -6.61 20.50
N ASP A 295 -17.17 -5.55 21.05
CA ASP A 295 -16.61 -4.46 20.26
C ASP A 295 -15.55 -4.96 19.26
N LYS A 296 -14.69 -5.91 19.69
CA LYS A 296 -13.68 -6.53 18.82
C LYS A 296 -14.32 -7.29 17.66
N ALA A 297 -15.34 -8.09 17.93
CA ALA A 297 -16.07 -8.84 16.91
C ALA A 297 -16.81 -7.92 15.92
N ASP A 298 -17.44 -6.86 16.43
CA ASP A 298 -18.17 -5.89 15.63
C ASP A 298 -17.19 -5.06 14.76
N LEU A 299 -16.07 -4.61 15.33
CA LEU A 299 -15.01 -3.90 14.61
C LEU A 299 -14.48 -4.75 13.45
N LYS A 300 -14.17 -6.03 13.70
CA LYS A 300 -13.76 -6.95 12.64
C LYS A 300 -14.82 -7.05 11.54
N ALA A 301 -16.10 -7.19 11.91
CA ALA A 301 -17.18 -7.26 10.92
C ALA A 301 -17.23 -6.01 10.04
N PHE A 302 -17.03 -4.83 10.61
CA PHE A 302 -16.92 -3.58 9.84
C PHE A 302 -15.70 -3.60 8.90
N LEU A 303 -14.51 -3.91 9.40
CA LEU A 303 -13.28 -3.93 8.58
C LEU A 303 -13.40 -4.85 7.37
N LEU A 304 -14.09 -5.98 7.50
CA LEU A 304 -14.36 -6.90 6.39
C LEU A 304 -15.24 -6.27 5.30
N THR A 305 -16.08 -5.27 5.64
CA THR A 305 -16.91 -4.56 4.64
C THR A 305 -16.10 -3.67 3.71
N LEU A 306 -14.84 -3.36 4.03
CA LEU A 306 -13.92 -2.57 3.21
C LEU A 306 -13.26 -3.39 2.08
N THR A 307 -13.66 -4.66 1.92
CA THR A 307 -13.14 -5.55 0.89
C THR A 307 -13.83 -5.31 -0.46
N ASP A 308 -13.03 -5.09 -1.49
CA ASP A 308 -13.46 -4.91 -2.88
C ASP A 308 -13.10 -6.17 -3.70
N PHE A 309 -14.06 -7.09 -3.78
CA PHE A 309 -13.88 -8.34 -4.51
C PHE A 309 -13.78 -8.15 -6.02
N ASP A 310 -14.38 -7.08 -6.57
CA ASP A 310 -14.33 -6.80 -8.00
C ASP A 310 -12.92 -6.35 -8.39
N PHE A 311 -12.25 -5.55 -7.55
CA PHE A 311 -10.85 -5.19 -7.73
C PHE A 311 -9.94 -6.43 -7.75
N ILE A 312 -10.06 -7.30 -6.75
CA ILE A 312 -9.22 -8.50 -6.62
C ILE A 312 -9.41 -9.48 -7.79
N ARG A 313 -10.63 -9.58 -8.31
CA ARG A 313 -10.99 -10.51 -9.38
C ARG A 313 -10.87 -9.91 -10.78
N ASN A 314 -10.47 -8.66 -10.90
CA ASN A 314 -10.40 -7.98 -12.19
C ASN A 314 -9.33 -8.64 -13.09
N PRO A 315 -9.74 -9.26 -14.23
CA PRO A 315 -8.80 -9.92 -15.13
C PRO A 315 -7.82 -8.95 -15.79
N ASP A 316 -8.18 -7.67 -15.89
CA ASP A 316 -7.32 -6.64 -16.47
C ASP A 316 -6.09 -6.34 -15.61
N PHE A 317 -6.09 -6.74 -14.34
CA PHE A 317 -4.97 -6.58 -13.42
C PHE A 317 -4.07 -7.81 -13.32
N ASN A 318 -4.42 -8.90 -13.98
CA ASN A 318 -3.63 -10.12 -14.02
C ASN A 318 -2.75 -10.18 -15.29
N LYS A 319 -1.74 -11.09 -15.28
CA LYS A 319 -0.81 -11.29 -16.41
C LYS A 319 -1.53 -11.72 -17.68
#